data_942551aee29cce92fb45d8cf40ae3c38
#
_entry.id   942551aee29cce92fb45d8cf40ae3c38
#
_cell.length_a   1.000
_cell.length_b   1.000
_cell.length_c   1.000
_cell.angle_alpha   90.00
_cell.angle_beta   90.00
_cell.angle_gamma   90.00
#
_symmetry.space_group_name_H-M   'P 1'
#
loop_
_entity.id
_entity.type
_entity.pdbx_description
1 polymer ?
#
loop_
_entity_poly.entity_id
_entity_poly.type
_entity_poly.pdbx_seq_one_letter_code
_entity_poly.pdbx_strand_id
1 'polypeptide(L)'
;MYNILIVDDERIERNGIIMLLKRLSINVGIVEAANGKEAYEYLCSDEAEHIDILLTDVKMPFMDGITLIKKLNEDNIKLKTIIFSGYNEFEYAKLAVKLGVKDYILKPVDPVEFGNTIKKVCAELDEERIHTSNYNKQADFVKQFYLYSLLNKADTKGILESDDFLRSYNRLILIEFNTDFFGKYDGGDANILTLADCMGDIEYQYLNLNTQQSVILIKDEAKALSMDLLKNMLEKLHNYIFGKTA
;
A
#
# COMPACT_ATOMS: atom_id res chain seq x y z
N MET A 1 -2.72 -9.11 -7.49
CA MET A 1 -1.51 -9.93 -7.33
C MET A 1 -1.18 -9.99 -5.86
N TYR A 2 -0.79 -11.17 -5.33
CA TYR A 2 -0.40 -11.37 -3.95
C TYR A 2 1.04 -11.90 -3.92
N ASN A 3 1.87 -11.38 -3.03
CA ASN A 3 3.24 -11.88 -2.86
C ASN A 3 3.30 -12.80 -1.65
N ILE A 4 3.80 -13.99 -1.85
CA ILE A 4 3.83 -15.08 -0.87
C ILE A 4 5.28 -15.46 -0.60
N LEU A 5 5.70 -15.40 0.67
CA LEU A 5 6.98 -15.93 1.13
C LEU A 5 6.77 -17.35 1.68
N ILE A 6 7.46 -18.31 1.10
CA ILE A 6 7.44 -19.72 1.51
C ILE A 6 8.74 -20.02 2.25
N VAL A 7 8.63 -20.49 3.49
CA VAL A 7 9.77 -20.77 4.37
C VAL A 7 9.71 -22.21 4.86
N ASP A 8 10.64 -23.03 4.42
CA ASP A 8 10.75 -24.44 4.79
C ASP A 8 12.19 -24.89 4.46
N ASP A 9 12.85 -25.68 5.28
CA ASP A 9 14.20 -26.14 5.02
C ASP A 9 14.27 -27.25 3.95
N GLU A 10 13.16 -27.95 3.73
CA GLU A 10 13.06 -29.00 2.72
C GLU A 10 12.61 -28.44 1.36
N ARG A 11 13.52 -28.37 0.39
CA ARG A 11 13.21 -27.88 -0.96
C ARG A 11 12.06 -28.63 -1.65
N ILE A 12 11.89 -29.92 -1.32
CA ILE A 12 10.82 -30.75 -1.89
C ILE A 12 9.46 -30.26 -1.39
N GLU A 13 9.36 -29.91 -0.11
CA GLU A 13 8.15 -29.36 0.50
C GLU A 13 7.80 -28.00 -0.09
N ARG A 14 8.78 -27.08 -0.20
CA ARG A 14 8.57 -25.79 -0.87
C ARG A 14 8.04 -25.95 -2.29
N ASN A 15 8.65 -26.83 -3.09
CA ASN A 15 8.19 -27.12 -4.45
C ASN A 15 6.75 -27.67 -4.46
N GLY A 16 6.39 -28.53 -3.49
CA GLY A 16 5.03 -29.06 -3.33
C GLY A 16 4.02 -27.93 -3.13
N ILE A 17 4.30 -27.00 -2.21
CA ILE A 17 3.46 -25.82 -1.95
C ILE A 17 3.35 -24.93 -3.19
N ILE A 18 4.46 -24.68 -3.89
CA ILE A 18 4.48 -23.90 -5.15
C ILE A 18 3.57 -24.53 -6.20
N MET A 19 3.62 -25.87 -6.34
CA MET A 19 2.73 -26.57 -7.28
C MET A 19 1.26 -26.45 -6.89
N LEU A 20 0.94 -26.50 -5.60
CA LEU A 20 -0.42 -26.28 -5.11
C LEU A 20 -0.91 -24.86 -5.40
N LEU A 21 -0.09 -23.84 -5.13
CA LEU A 21 -0.42 -22.43 -5.43
C LEU A 21 -0.68 -22.22 -6.94
N LYS A 22 0.17 -22.77 -7.80
CA LYS A 22 -0.01 -22.66 -9.27
C LYS A 22 -1.32 -23.27 -9.78
N ARG A 23 -1.86 -24.28 -9.08
CA ARG A 23 -3.16 -24.91 -9.43
C ARG A 23 -4.37 -24.06 -9.07
N LEU A 24 -4.21 -23.08 -8.17
CA LEU A 24 -5.34 -22.26 -7.69
C LEU A 24 -5.80 -21.18 -8.67
N SER A 25 -5.09 -20.98 -9.79
CA SER A 25 -5.36 -19.91 -10.76
C SER A 25 -5.42 -18.50 -10.12
N ILE A 26 -4.69 -18.30 -9.04
CA ILE A 26 -4.53 -17.02 -8.35
C ILE A 26 -3.22 -16.39 -8.85
N ASN A 27 -3.24 -15.09 -9.14
CA ASN A 27 -2.03 -14.38 -9.54
C ASN A 27 -1.16 -14.13 -8.31
N VAL A 28 -0.07 -14.89 -8.17
CA VAL A 28 0.85 -14.85 -7.03
C VAL A 28 2.29 -14.64 -7.48
N GLY A 29 3.00 -13.74 -6.78
CA GLY A 29 4.46 -13.70 -6.75
C GLY A 29 4.95 -14.62 -5.62
N ILE A 30 6.03 -15.36 -5.84
CA ILE A 30 6.55 -16.32 -4.86
C ILE A 30 8.00 -16.01 -4.57
N VAL A 31 8.31 -15.88 -3.28
CA VAL A 31 9.66 -15.79 -2.73
C VAL A 31 9.89 -17.00 -1.85
N GLU A 32 11.09 -17.56 -1.86
CA GLU A 32 11.47 -18.73 -1.05
C GLU A 32 12.57 -18.37 -0.06
N ALA A 33 12.52 -18.96 1.13
CA ALA A 33 13.59 -18.96 2.10
C ALA A 33 13.78 -20.37 2.69
N ALA A 34 15.00 -20.76 3.00
CA ALA A 34 15.32 -22.08 3.51
C ALA A 34 15.23 -22.19 5.05
N ASN A 35 15.04 -21.08 5.75
CA ASN A 35 14.90 -21.05 7.21
C ASN A 35 14.36 -19.68 7.66
N GLY A 36 13.94 -19.62 8.93
CA GLY A 36 13.38 -18.37 9.47
C GLY A 36 14.37 -17.20 9.52
N LYS A 37 15.67 -17.46 9.64
CA LYS A 37 16.69 -16.40 9.64
C LYS A 37 16.77 -15.72 8.27
N GLU A 38 16.86 -16.50 7.20
CA GLU A 38 16.88 -16.01 5.82
C GLU A 38 15.59 -15.23 5.50
N ALA A 39 14.42 -15.76 5.90
CA ALA A 39 13.14 -15.10 5.75
C ALA A 39 13.09 -13.75 6.47
N TYR A 40 13.57 -13.69 7.70
CA TYR A 40 13.61 -12.46 8.49
C TYR A 40 14.56 -11.42 7.89
N GLU A 41 15.77 -11.83 7.49
CA GLU A 41 16.75 -10.94 6.83
C GLU A 41 16.17 -10.36 5.53
N TYR A 42 15.49 -11.19 4.73
CA TYR A 42 14.80 -10.73 3.53
C TYR A 42 13.72 -9.69 3.86
N LEU A 43 12.82 -9.99 4.79
CA LEU A 43 11.70 -9.09 5.15
C LEU A 43 12.14 -7.75 5.76
N CYS A 44 13.35 -7.70 6.34
CA CYS A 44 13.94 -6.49 6.91
C CYS A 44 14.85 -5.73 5.91
N SER A 45 15.07 -6.24 4.70
CA SER A 45 15.92 -5.59 3.71
C SER A 45 15.16 -4.49 2.95
N ASP A 46 15.87 -3.45 2.52
CA ASP A 46 15.32 -2.38 1.70
C ASP A 46 14.93 -2.85 0.28
N GLU A 47 15.45 -4.03 -0.14
CA GLU A 47 15.16 -4.64 -1.43
C GLU A 47 13.96 -5.60 -1.39
N ALA A 48 13.35 -5.80 -0.20
CA ALA A 48 12.24 -6.71 -0.05
C ALA A 48 11.01 -6.24 -0.84
N GLU A 49 10.53 -7.09 -1.72
CA GLU A 49 9.19 -6.89 -2.27
C GLU A 49 8.16 -6.96 -1.14
N HIS A 50 7.08 -6.18 -1.26
CA HIS A 50 5.99 -6.25 -0.28
C HIS A 50 5.40 -7.66 -0.25
N ILE A 51 5.51 -8.34 0.88
CA ILE A 51 4.94 -9.68 1.12
C ILE A 51 3.58 -9.55 1.80
N ASP A 52 2.59 -10.22 1.27
CA ASP A 52 1.23 -10.27 1.81
C ASP A 52 1.01 -11.47 2.74
N ILE A 53 1.55 -12.63 2.34
CA ILE A 53 1.31 -13.92 3.00
C ILE A 53 2.64 -14.59 3.32
N LEU A 54 2.79 -15.04 4.55
CA LEU A 54 3.88 -15.91 4.99
C LEU A 54 3.36 -17.33 5.16
N LEU A 55 3.98 -18.28 4.45
CA LEU A 55 3.77 -19.71 4.60
C LEU A 55 5.05 -20.30 5.22
N THR A 56 4.99 -20.78 6.46
CA THR A 56 6.20 -21.23 7.15
C THR A 56 6.03 -22.62 7.79
N ASP A 57 7.07 -23.44 7.73
CA ASP A 57 7.17 -24.60 8.60
C ASP A 57 7.45 -24.16 10.04
N VAL A 58 7.14 -25.04 10.99
CA VAL A 58 7.45 -24.85 12.41
C VAL A 58 8.91 -25.14 12.69
N LYS A 59 9.40 -26.31 12.30
CA LYS A 59 10.74 -26.76 12.66
C LYS A 59 11.72 -26.58 11.52
N MET A 60 12.62 -25.63 11.68
CA MET A 60 13.66 -25.31 10.71
C MET A 60 14.98 -25.02 11.45
N PRO A 61 16.14 -25.26 10.81
CA PRO A 61 17.43 -24.88 11.37
C PRO A 61 17.58 -23.36 11.52
N PHE A 62 18.49 -22.94 12.37
CA PHE A 62 18.85 -21.54 12.66
C PHE A 62 17.76 -20.71 13.34
N MET A 63 16.57 -20.65 12.78
CA MET A 63 15.41 -19.97 13.33
C MET A 63 14.14 -20.74 12.91
N ASP A 64 13.40 -21.21 13.89
CA ASP A 64 12.11 -21.89 13.70
C ASP A 64 10.99 -20.90 13.33
N GLY A 65 9.88 -21.41 12.74
CA GLY A 65 8.78 -20.57 12.28
C GLY A 65 8.08 -19.80 13.39
N ILE A 66 8.00 -20.34 14.59
CA ILE A 66 7.38 -19.65 15.75
C ILE A 66 8.25 -18.46 16.19
N THR A 67 9.56 -18.66 16.23
CA THR A 67 10.51 -17.58 16.54
C THR A 67 10.51 -16.49 15.46
N LEU A 68 10.42 -16.88 14.18
CA LEU A 68 10.25 -15.94 13.08
C LEU A 68 9.01 -15.05 13.30
N ILE A 69 7.85 -15.66 13.51
CA ILE A 69 6.58 -14.93 13.68
C ILE A 69 6.63 -13.99 14.90
N LYS A 70 7.24 -14.41 16.01
CA LYS A 70 7.42 -13.54 17.18
C LYS A 70 8.23 -12.29 16.84
N LYS A 71 9.37 -12.44 16.16
CA LYS A 71 10.21 -11.31 15.76
C LYS A 71 9.48 -10.36 14.82
N LEU A 72 8.77 -10.89 13.82
CA LEU A 72 7.98 -10.08 12.90
C LEU A 72 6.91 -9.25 13.64
N ASN A 73 6.26 -9.86 14.64
CA ASN A 73 5.28 -9.14 15.48
C ASN A 73 5.95 -8.05 16.35
N GLU A 74 7.13 -8.32 16.92
CA GLU A 74 7.91 -7.35 17.70
C GLU A 74 8.31 -6.13 16.85
N ASP A 75 8.67 -6.36 15.59
CA ASP A 75 9.03 -5.30 14.63
C ASP A 75 7.83 -4.68 13.91
N ASN A 76 6.59 -5.04 14.30
CA ASN A 76 5.34 -4.58 13.68
C ASN A 76 5.22 -4.90 12.17
N ILE A 77 5.91 -5.93 11.69
CA ILE A 77 5.77 -6.44 10.33
C ILE A 77 4.51 -7.31 10.26
N LYS A 78 3.45 -6.78 9.62
CA LYS A 78 2.14 -7.43 9.57
C LYS A 78 1.97 -8.23 8.29
N LEU A 79 1.94 -9.54 8.42
CA LEU A 79 1.71 -10.50 7.33
C LEU A 79 0.55 -11.43 7.68
N LYS A 80 -0.18 -11.93 6.68
CA LYS A 80 -1.10 -13.04 6.90
C LYS A 80 -0.29 -14.32 6.97
N THR A 81 -0.15 -14.87 8.16
CA THR A 81 0.71 -16.04 8.39
C THR A 81 -0.09 -17.32 8.43
N ILE A 82 0.37 -18.33 7.71
CA ILE A 82 -0.13 -19.70 7.74
C ILE A 82 1.05 -20.62 8.08
N ILE A 83 0.85 -21.53 9.03
CA ILE A 83 1.87 -22.48 9.43
C ILE A 83 1.56 -23.86 8.80
N PHE A 84 2.60 -24.49 8.27
CA PHE A 84 2.60 -25.92 7.92
C PHE A 84 3.40 -26.69 8.94
N SER A 85 2.91 -27.85 9.38
CA SER A 85 3.66 -28.65 10.35
C SER A 85 3.42 -30.13 10.16
N GLY A 86 4.50 -30.92 10.16
CA GLY A 86 4.44 -32.36 10.26
C GLY A 86 4.14 -32.88 11.68
N TYR A 87 4.06 -31.95 12.64
CA TYR A 87 3.89 -32.31 14.05
C TYR A 87 2.53 -31.89 14.56
N ASN A 88 1.75 -32.88 15.00
CA ASN A 88 0.49 -32.65 15.70
C ASN A 88 0.76 -32.30 17.18
N GLU A 89 1.61 -31.31 17.44
CA GLU A 89 1.92 -30.83 18.77
C GLU A 89 0.97 -29.68 19.13
N PHE A 90 0.04 -29.98 20.02
CA PHE A 90 -0.97 -29.04 20.52
C PHE A 90 -0.37 -27.74 21.03
N GLU A 91 0.84 -27.75 21.57
CA GLU A 91 1.53 -26.56 22.08
C GLU A 91 1.89 -25.57 20.95
N TYR A 92 2.30 -26.04 19.76
CA TYR A 92 2.57 -25.14 18.63
C TYR A 92 1.29 -24.53 18.07
N ALA A 93 0.22 -25.31 17.96
CA ALA A 93 -1.08 -24.77 17.54
C ALA A 93 -1.59 -23.67 18.51
N LYS A 94 -1.45 -23.91 19.83
CA LYS A 94 -1.81 -22.93 20.86
C LYS A 94 -0.96 -21.64 20.79
N LEU A 95 0.34 -21.77 20.49
CA LEU A 95 1.23 -20.63 20.29
C LEU A 95 0.87 -19.87 19.00
N ALA A 96 0.58 -20.57 17.92
CA ALA A 96 0.15 -20.00 16.65
C ALA A 96 -1.09 -19.09 16.81
N VAL A 97 -2.09 -19.58 17.53
CA VAL A 97 -3.30 -18.79 17.84
C VAL A 97 -2.96 -17.52 18.62
N LYS A 98 -2.08 -17.59 19.63
CA LYS A 98 -1.66 -16.42 20.42
C LYS A 98 -0.87 -15.40 19.59
N LEU A 99 -0.16 -15.86 18.57
CA LEU A 99 0.63 -15.03 17.66
C LEU A 99 -0.21 -14.43 16.50
N GLY A 100 -1.50 -14.75 16.43
CA GLY A 100 -2.40 -14.23 15.40
C GLY A 100 -2.24 -14.91 14.05
N VAL A 101 -1.72 -16.13 14.02
CA VAL A 101 -1.62 -16.94 12.79
C VAL A 101 -3.01 -17.22 12.24
N LYS A 102 -3.16 -17.11 10.93
CA LYS A 102 -4.46 -17.24 10.25
C LYS A 102 -4.94 -18.68 10.15
N ASP A 103 -4.00 -19.59 9.94
CA ASP A 103 -4.32 -21.03 9.88
C ASP A 103 -3.09 -21.88 10.23
N TYR A 104 -3.35 -23.13 10.61
CA TYR A 104 -2.35 -24.12 10.95
C TYR A 104 -2.69 -25.43 10.25
N ILE A 105 -1.95 -25.75 9.20
CA ILE A 105 -2.19 -26.89 8.30
C ILE A 105 -1.23 -28.03 8.65
N LEU A 106 -1.77 -29.22 8.83
CA LEU A 106 -0.97 -30.42 9.10
C LEU A 106 -0.42 -31.00 7.79
N LYS A 107 0.84 -31.41 7.80
CA LYS A 107 1.44 -32.25 6.75
C LYS A 107 1.06 -33.72 6.94
N PRO A 108 0.73 -34.48 5.86
CA PRO A 108 0.76 -34.07 4.47
C PRO A 108 -0.38 -33.11 4.11
N VAL A 109 -0.05 -32.07 3.36
CA VAL A 109 -1.00 -31.00 3.03
C VAL A 109 -2.11 -31.52 2.11
N ASP A 110 -3.36 -31.41 2.55
CA ASP A 110 -4.52 -31.69 1.70
C ASP A 110 -4.72 -30.54 0.69
N PRO A 111 -4.72 -30.81 -0.64
CA PRO A 111 -4.83 -29.77 -1.65
C PRO A 111 -6.13 -28.96 -1.58
N VAL A 112 -7.23 -29.56 -1.13
CA VAL A 112 -8.54 -28.88 -1.05
C VAL A 112 -8.56 -27.95 0.16
N GLU A 113 -8.12 -28.42 1.33
CA GLU A 113 -7.99 -27.62 2.54
C GLU A 113 -7.06 -26.44 2.30
N PHE A 114 -5.87 -26.68 1.76
CA PHE A 114 -4.91 -25.64 1.38
C PHE A 114 -5.52 -24.58 0.46
N GLY A 115 -6.19 -25.05 -0.62
CA GLY A 115 -6.83 -24.15 -1.57
C GLY A 115 -7.90 -23.26 -0.94
N ASN A 116 -8.69 -23.80 -0.03
CA ASN A 116 -9.73 -23.06 0.69
C ASN A 116 -9.11 -22.02 1.63
N THR A 117 -8.07 -22.40 2.37
CA THR A 117 -7.35 -21.49 3.27
C THR A 117 -6.72 -20.31 2.50
N ILE A 118 -6.01 -20.59 1.41
CA ILE A 118 -5.40 -19.51 0.59
C ILE A 118 -6.46 -18.58 0.02
N LYS A 119 -7.56 -19.12 -0.54
CA LYS A 119 -8.65 -18.27 -1.07
C LYS A 119 -9.28 -17.40 0.01
N LYS A 120 -9.49 -17.94 1.21
CA LYS A 120 -10.02 -17.18 2.34
C LYS A 120 -9.09 -16.04 2.74
N VAL A 121 -7.79 -16.31 2.87
CA VAL A 121 -6.79 -15.28 3.22
C VAL A 121 -6.67 -14.20 2.13
N CYS A 122 -6.72 -14.57 0.85
CA CYS A 122 -6.75 -13.62 -0.25
C CYS A 122 -8.01 -12.72 -0.20
N ALA A 123 -9.17 -13.28 0.10
CA ALA A 123 -10.41 -12.51 0.23
C ALA A 123 -10.33 -11.50 1.41
N GLU A 124 -9.79 -11.91 2.56
CA GLU A 124 -9.55 -11.01 3.69
C GLU A 124 -8.60 -9.85 3.32
N LEU A 125 -7.52 -10.14 2.56
CA LEU A 125 -6.60 -9.11 2.07
C LEU A 125 -7.29 -8.13 1.11
N ASP A 126 -8.15 -8.62 0.23
CA ASP A 126 -8.91 -7.76 -0.69
C ASP A 126 -9.89 -6.86 0.06
N GLU A 127 -10.60 -7.38 1.05
CA GLU A 127 -11.48 -6.59 1.92
C GLU A 127 -10.69 -5.49 2.66
N GLU A 128 -9.53 -5.82 3.23
CA GLU A 128 -8.67 -4.86 3.91
C GLU A 128 -8.15 -3.76 2.95
N ARG A 129 -7.76 -4.14 1.73
CA ARG A 129 -7.34 -3.19 0.67
C ARG A 129 -8.47 -2.26 0.26
N ILE A 130 -9.68 -2.78 0.10
CA ILE A 130 -10.88 -1.99 -0.23
C ILE A 130 -11.21 -1.02 0.92
N HIS A 131 -11.19 -1.49 2.18
CA HIS A 131 -11.44 -0.64 3.33
C HIS A 131 -10.42 0.48 3.45
N THR A 132 -9.13 0.18 3.29
CA THR A 132 -8.05 1.18 3.33
C THR A 132 -8.20 2.19 2.18
N SER A 133 -8.50 1.73 0.96
CA SER A 133 -8.75 2.60 -0.19
C SER A 133 -9.96 3.50 0.02
N ASN A 134 -11.06 2.97 0.54
CA ASN A 134 -12.26 3.76 0.83
C ASN A 134 -12.02 4.78 1.95
N TYR A 135 -11.30 4.40 3.00
CA TYR A 135 -10.92 5.33 4.07
C TYR A 135 -10.06 6.47 3.54
N ASN A 136 -9.06 6.17 2.72
CA ASN A 136 -8.22 7.20 2.09
C ASN A 136 -9.02 8.11 1.17
N LYS A 137 -9.91 7.57 0.34
CA LYS A 137 -10.81 8.37 -0.52
C LYS A 137 -11.74 9.28 0.29
N GLN A 138 -12.29 8.80 1.42
CA GLN A 138 -13.12 9.63 2.31
C GLN A 138 -12.30 10.72 2.98
N ALA A 139 -11.09 10.40 3.46
CA ALA A 139 -10.17 11.38 4.04
C ALA A 139 -9.78 12.46 3.01
N ASP A 140 -9.48 12.06 1.77
CA ASP A 140 -9.17 12.99 0.69
C ASP A 140 -10.38 13.85 0.31
N PHE A 141 -11.59 13.28 0.27
CA PHE A 141 -12.81 14.05 0.04
C PHE A 141 -13.06 15.09 1.14
N VAL A 142 -12.88 14.73 2.41
CA VAL A 142 -13.03 15.67 3.54
C VAL A 142 -11.99 16.79 3.44
N LYS A 143 -10.73 16.46 3.11
CA LYS A 143 -9.67 17.45 2.89
C LYS A 143 -10.01 18.39 1.73
N GLN A 144 -10.45 17.86 0.59
CA GLN A 144 -10.86 18.65 -0.57
C GLN A 144 -12.04 19.56 -0.25
N PHE A 145 -13.06 19.04 0.43
CA PHE A 145 -14.23 19.83 0.85
C PHE A 145 -13.84 20.95 1.81
N TYR A 146 -12.95 20.68 2.77
CA TYR A 146 -12.45 21.68 3.70
C TYR A 146 -11.69 22.81 2.99
N LEU A 147 -10.77 22.45 2.09
CA LEU A 147 -10.02 23.43 1.28
C LEU A 147 -10.95 24.27 0.41
N TYR A 148 -11.91 23.64 -0.26
CA TYR A 148 -12.93 24.34 -1.05
C TYR A 148 -13.73 25.34 -0.21
N SER A 149 -14.15 24.91 0.97
CA SER A 149 -14.91 25.75 1.91
C SER A 149 -14.11 26.95 2.39
N LEU A 150 -12.81 26.75 2.73
CA LEU A 150 -11.93 27.85 3.11
C LEU A 150 -11.70 28.86 2.00
N LEU A 151 -11.43 28.41 0.79
CA LEU A 151 -11.25 29.27 -0.37
C LEU A 151 -12.49 30.11 -0.70
N ASN A 152 -13.66 29.56 -0.41
CA ASN A 152 -14.96 30.28 -0.57
C ASN A 152 -15.39 31.03 0.70
N LYS A 153 -14.53 31.19 1.70
CA LYS A 153 -14.81 31.88 2.96
C LYS A 153 -16.02 31.30 3.74
N ALA A 154 -16.29 30.01 3.58
CA ALA A 154 -17.31 29.33 4.35
C ALA A 154 -16.84 29.10 5.79
N ASP A 155 -17.79 28.97 6.74
CA ASP A 155 -17.46 28.61 8.11
C ASP A 155 -17.09 27.12 8.17
N THR A 156 -15.81 26.87 8.46
CA THR A 156 -15.23 25.51 8.50
C THR A 156 -15.04 24.99 9.92
N LYS A 157 -15.55 25.71 10.93
CA LYS A 157 -15.42 25.30 12.33
C LYS A 157 -16.07 23.93 12.53
N GLY A 158 -15.27 23.01 13.07
CA GLY A 158 -15.71 21.63 13.37
C GLY A 158 -15.57 20.62 12.22
N ILE A 159 -15.06 21.00 11.04
CA ILE A 159 -14.83 20.05 9.93
C ILE A 159 -13.51 19.28 10.13
N LEU A 160 -12.48 19.93 10.65
CA LEU A 160 -11.21 19.31 11.06
C LEU A 160 -10.85 19.81 12.47
N GLU A 161 -10.55 18.87 13.35
CA GLU A 161 -10.18 19.20 14.75
C GLU A 161 -8.78 19.87 14.86
N SER A 162 -7.96 19.85 13.80
CA SER A 162 -6.64 20.48 13.81
C SER A 162 -6.39 21.33 12.57
N ASP A 163 -6.07 22.60 12.78
CA ASP A 163 -5.55 23.54 11.76
C ASP A 163 -4.16 23.12 11.21
N ASP A 164 -3.55 22.07 11.73
CA ASP A 164 -2.18 21.66 11.37
C ASP A 164 -2.04 21.23 9.93
N PHE A 165 -3.10 20.67 9.33
CA PHE A 165 -3.08 20.27 7.93
C PHE A 165 -2.75 21.42 6.98
N LEU A 166 -3.39 22.59 7.17
CA LEU A 166 -3.14 23.76 6.30
C LEU A 166 -1.83 24.49 6.61
N ARG A 167 -1.37 24.43 7.85
CA ARG A 167 -0.11 25.09 8.25
C ARG A 167 1.10 24.46 7.58
N SER A 168 0.99 23.21 7.13
CA SER A 168 2.07 22.55 6.39
C SER A 168 2.21 23.05 4.95
N TYR A 169 1.13 23.58 4.34
CA TYR A 169 1.16 24.11 2.97
C TYR A 169 1.40 25.63 3.02
N ASN A 170 2.51 26.06 2.49
CA ASN A 170 2.96 27.45 2.56
C ASN A 170 3.06 28.15 1.21
N ARG A 171 2.74 27.44 0.12
CA ARG A 171 2.65 28.02 -1.22
C ARG A 171 1.39 27.54 -1.94
N LEU A 172 0.86 28.40 -2.80
CA LEU A 172 -0.34 28.16 -3.59
C LEU A 172 -0.10 28.55 -5.03
N ILE A 173 -0.50 27.69 -5.97
CA ILE A 173 -0.57 27.97 -7.39
C ILE A 173 -2.04 27.90 -7.80
N LEU A 174 -2.57 29.01 -8.32
CA LEU A 174 -3.88 29.04 -8.96
C LEU A 174 -3.72 28.84 -10.47
N ILE A 175 -4.43 27.89 -11.01
CA ILE A 175 -4.50 27.62 -12.45
C ILE A 175 -5.90 28.04 -12.93
N GLU A 176 -5.94 28.93 -13.91
CA GLU A 176 -7.20 29.40 -14.48
C GLU A 176 -7.21 29.15 -16.00
N PHE A 177 -8.30 28.58 -16.48
CA PHE A 177 -8.52 28.29 -17.89
C PHE A 177 -9.62 29.20 -18.44
N ASN A 178 -9.39 29.73 -19.62
CA ASN A 178 -10.38 30.57 -20.31
C ASN A 178 -11.57 29.78 -20.90
N THR A 179 -11.53 28.46 -20.80
CA THR A 179 -12.56 27.57 -21.32
C THR A 179 -12.94 26.52 -20.27
N ASP A 180 -14.08 25.89 -20.45
CA ASP A 180 -14.53 24.76 -19.63
C ASP A 180 -13.63 23.52 -19.87
N PHE A 181 -12.44 23.55 -19.28
CA PHE A 181 -11.39 22.56 -19.50
C PHE A 181 -11.74 21.24 -18.80
N PHE A 182 -12.15 21.32 -17.52
CA PHE A 182 -12.40 20.13 -16.71
C PHE A 182 -13.76 19.48 -16.98
N GLY A 183 -14.73 20.20 -17.53
CA GLY A 183 -16.02 19.64 -17.92
C GLY A 183 -15.99 18.80 -19.19
N LYS A 184 -14.95 18.97 -20.03
CA LYS A 184 -14.77 18.19 -21.27
C LYS A 184 -13.96 16.91 -21.08
N TYR A 185 -13.18 16.81 -20.02
CA TYR A 185 -12.33 15.68 -19.69
C TYR A 185 -12.90 14.97 -18.45
N ASP A 186 -13.93 14.15 -18.67
CA ASP A 186 -14.57 13.32 -17.64
C ASP A 186 -13.67 12.11 -17.30
N GLY A 187 -12.60 12.38 -16.58
CA GLY A 187 -11.61 11.37 -16.18
C GLY A 187 -10.61 11.93 -15.18
N GLY A 188 -11.06 12.09 -13.94
CA GLY A 188 -10.27 12.67 -12.84
C GLY A 188 -8.91 12.04 -12.58
N ASP A 189 -8.65 10.82 -13.06
CA ASP A 189 -7.41 10.08 -12.79
C ASP A 189 -6.28 10.39 -13.79
N ALA A 190 -6.60 10.78 -15.03
CA ALA A 190 -5.58 11.01 -16.06
C ALA A 190 -4.76 12.30 -15.85
N ASN A 191 -5.30 13.28 -15.12
CA ASN A 191 -4.62 14.55 -14.86
C ASN A 191 -3.70 14.51 -13.65
N ILE A 192 -3.96 13.64 -12.67
CA ILE A 192 -3.20 13.54 -11.42
C ILE A 192 -1.83 12.88 -11.67
N LEU A 193 -1.76 11.84 -12.48
CA LEU A 193 -0.51 11.12 -12.79
C LEU A 193 0.55 12.03 -13.43
N THR A 194 0.13 13.03 -14.15
CA THR A 194 1.05 13.91 -14.89
C THR A 194 1.45 15.16 -14.11
N LEU A 195 0.67 15.55 -13.12
CA LEU A 195 1.12 16.53 -12.12
C LEU A 195 2.29 15.98 -11.32
N ALA A 196 2.29 14.70 -10.98
CA ALA A 196 3.40 14.05 -10.29
C ALA A 196 4.71 14.17 -11.09
N ASP A 197 4.68 13.98 -12.42
CA ASP A 197 5.86 14.14 -13.27
C ASP A 197 6.41 15.57 -13.29
N CYS A 198 5.52 16.57 -13.12
CA CYS A 198 5.92 17.98 -13.07
C CYS A 198 6.42 18.40 -11.69
N MET A 199 5.89 17.80 -10.62
CA MET A 199 6.17 18.18 -9.24
C MET A 199 7.36 17.43 -8.63
N GLY A 200 7.74 16.26 -9.18
CA GLY A 200 8.82 15.41 -8.65
C GLY A 200 8.54 14.98 -7.19
N ASP A 201 9.56 15.08 -6.33
CA ASP A 201 9.47 14.69 -4.90
C ASP A 201 8.79 15.73 -4.00
N ILE A 202 8.18 16.77 -4.59
CA ILE A 202 7.54 17.85 -3.83
C ILE A 202 6.16 17.40 -3.36
N GLU A 203 5.91 17.48 -2.06
CA GLU A 203 4.59 17.19 -1.49
C GLU A 203 3.60 18.28 -1.86
N TYR A 204 2.51 17.89 -2.51
CA TYR A 204 1.48 18.80 -2.96
C TYR A 204 0.07 18.22 -2.79
N GLN A 205 -0.93 19.12 -2.79
CA GLN A 205 -2.35 18.77 -2.91
C GLN A 205 -2.93 19.48 -4.12
N TYR A 206 -3.66 18.76 -4.95
CA TYR A 206 -4.36 19.29 -6.09
C TYR A 206 -5.87 19.33 -5.85
N LEU A 207 -6.51 20.42 -6.21
CA LEU A 207 -7.95 20.62 -6.01
C LEU A 207 -8.56 21.32 -7.22
N ASN A 208 -9.61 20.75 -7.81
CA ASN A 208 -10.47 21.45 -8.75
C ASN A 208 -11.49 22.30 -7.99
N LEU A 209 -11.47 23.62 -8.21
CA LEU A 209 -12.46 24.54 -7.63
C LEU A 209 -13.74 24.56 -8.43
N ASN A 210 -13.63 24.54 -9.75
CA ASN A 210 -14.72 24.51 -10.72
C ASN A 210 -14.20 24.02 -12.07
N THR A 211 -15.03 24.08 -13.12
CA THR A 211 -14.66 23.62 -14.46
C THR A 211 -13.56 24.44 -15.14
N GLN A 212 -13.21 25.58 -14.59
CA GLN A 212 -12.21 26.50 -15.15
C GLN A 212 -11.03 26.76 -14.22
N GLN A 213 -11.11 26.42 -12.94
CA GLN A 213 -10.10 26.77 -11.95
C GLN A 213 -9.66 25.56 -11.12
N SER A 214 -8.37 25.47 -10.91
CA SER A 214 -7.74 24.51 -10.00
C SER A 214 -6.70 25.19 -9.13
N VAL A 215 -6.43 24.57 -7.98
CA VAL A 215 -5.41 25.00 -7.04
C VAL A 215 -4.45 23.86 -6.75
N ILE A 216 -3.16 24.18 -6.72
CA ILE A 216 -2.12 23.31 -6.19
C ILE A 216 -1.58 23.97 -4.92
N LEU A 217 -1.71 23.27 -3.79
CA LEU A 217 -1.07 23.63 -2.53
C LEU A 217 0.25 22.87 -2.41
N ILE A 218 1.31 23.58 -2.07
CA ILE A 218 2.67 23.02 -2.02
C ILE A 218 3.18 23.14 -0.59
N LYS A 219 3.76 22.04 -0.10
CA LYS A 219 4.48 21.98 1.17
C LYS A 219 5.96 22.21 0.90
N ASP A 220 6.45 23.38 1.27
CA ASP A 220 7.86 23.78 1.14
C ASP A 220 8.48 23.98 2.52
N GLU A 221 8.72 22.90 3.24
CA GLU A 221 9.19 22.92 4.65
C GLU A 221 10.52 23.67 4.83
N ALA A 222 11.42 23.51 3.87
CA ALA A 222 12.75 24.11 3.93
C ALA A 222 12.83 25.51 3.28
N LYS A 223 11.72 26.02 2.70
CA LYS A 223 11.75 27.16 1.78
C LYS A 223 12.79 27.01 0.67
N ALA A 224 13.00 25.74 0.28
CA ALA A 224 14.03 25.32 -0.68
C ALA A 224 13.63 25.59 -2.14
N LEU A 225 12.32 25.81 -2.39
CA LEU A 225 11.81 26.09 -3.72
C LEU A 225 12.17 27.53 -4.13
N SER A 226 13.25 27.64 -4.91
CA SER A 226 13.62 28.92 -5.52
C SER A 226 12.57 29.36 -6.54
N MET A 227 12.51 30.67 -6.82
CA MET A 227 11.60 31.20 -7.86
C MET A 227 11.90 30.61 -9.24
N ASP A 228 13.16 30.25 -9.52
CA ASP A 228 13.55 29.66 -10.81
C ASP A 228 13.05 28.20 -10.90
N LEU A 229 13.08 27.45 -9.80
CA LEU A 229 12.53 26.10 -9.75
C LEU A 229 11.00 26.13 -9.94
N LEU A 230 10.31 27.06 -9.28
CA LEU A 230 8.87 27.26 -9.45
C LEU A 230 8.51 27.65 -10.89
N LYS A 231 9.29 28.53 -11.54
CA LYS A 231 9.09 28.88 -12.95
C LYS A 231 9.25 27.68 -13.86
N ASN A 232 10.30 26.89 -13.68
CA ASN A 232 10.54 25.67 -14.46
C ASN A 232 9.39 24.65 -14.29
N MET A 233 8.86 24.52 -13.09
CA MET A 233 7.69 23.66 -12.82
C MET A 233 6.44 24.19 -13.53
N LEU A 234 6.19 25.50 -13.47
CA LEU A 234 5.05 26.13 -14.15
C LEU A 234 5.17 26.03 -15.67
N GLU A 235 6.37 26.17 -16.23
CA GLU A 235 6.61 25.96 -17.67
C GLU A 235 6.38 24.52 -18.09
N LYS A 236 6.84 23.53 -17.31
CA LYS A 236 6.54 22.12 -17.57
C LYS A 236 5.04 21.86 -17.53
N LEU A 237 4.36 22.36 -16.50
CA LEU A 237 2.92 22.23 -16.33
C LEU A 237 2.16 22.88 -17.48
N HIS A 238 2.55 24.10 -17.87
CA HIS A 238 1.98 24.81 -19.01
C HIS A 238 2.14 24.02 -20.30
N ASN A 239 3.38 23.60 -20.64
CA ASN A 239 3.67 22.83 -21.84
C ASN A 239 2.91 21.50 -21.89
N TYR A 240 2.73 20.88 -20.74
CA TYR A 240 1.94 19.66 -20.62
C TYR A 240 0.46 19.88 -20.90
N ILE A 241 -0.12 20.92 -20.30
CA ILE A 241 -1.54 21.26 -20.48
C ILE A 241 -1.80 21.65 -21.94
N PHE A 242 -0.98 22.53 -22.51
CA PHE A 242 -1.16 23.01 -23.89
C PHE A 242 -0.68 22.01 -24.96
N GLY A 243 0.29 21.14 -24.64
CA GLY A 243 0.71 20.07 -25.55
C GLY A 243 -0.31 18.96 -25.78
N LYS A 244 -1.32 18.85 -24.89
CA LYS A 244 -2.46 17.92 -25.05
C LYS A 244 -3.70 18.55 -25.73
N THR A 245 -3.72 19.88 -25.88
CA THR A 245 -4.86 20.61 -26.47
C THR A 245 -4.63 21.00 -27.93
N ALA A 246 -3.48 20.66 -28.51
CA ALA A 246 -3.17 20.77 -29.92
C ALA A 246 -3.29 19.40 -30.61
#